data_c640eab8193df8fd4af02ea20eb53a4d
#
_entry.id   c640eab8193df8fd4af02ea20eb53a4d
#
_cell.length_a   1.000
_cell.length_b   1.000
_cell.length_c   1.000
_cell.angle_alpha   90.00
_cell.angle_beta   90.00
_cell.angle_gamma   90.00
#
_symmetry.space_group_name_H-M   'P 1'
#
loop_
_entity.id
_entity.type
_entity.pdbx_description
1 polymer ?
#
loop_
_entity_poly.entity_id
_entity_poly.type
_entity_poly.pdbx_seq_one_letter_code
_entity_poly.pdbx_strand_id
1 'polypeptide(L)'
;MKKRILSVLLLACMLLSMVALAGCQKGGSNVLAGNFAIPENGYDGSDVTITFYHTMGTNLTEVLERYIAKFNELYPNIHIEHEQVGNYDDVRDRVKTELTVQNQPNIAYCYPDHVALYNMARGVVTLDDLIASEIKVTRADGSSEVLGLTKEQIADFIPGYYEEGKQFGDGLMYTLPMSKSTEVLYYNKTFFDANGLTPPSTWDEMKALCQKILTIDPDCIPLGYDSEANWFITMTEQHATPYTSASGDHFLFDNDANKAFVKEFRSWYQEGLVTTQAIYGAYTSGLFVSQTGTRSYMSIGSSAGATHQRPEKVDDAYPFEVGIATIPQVNTSSPKVISQGPSLCIFKSANPQEVVASWLFAKYLTTTVEFQAEFSMASGYVPVLQSVSQNPVYASFLDSANGGDYISALSAKVCLAQANAYYTSPAFNGSSTARDQVGLLMQSAFVNDDGGNVDALLDQLFKKAVAECNR
;
A
#
# COMPACT_ATOMS: atom_id res chain seq x y z
N MET A 1 -56.08 -41.46 4.87
CA MET A 1 -56.35 -40.12 4.35
C MET A 1 -55.43 -39.08 4.98
N LYS A 2 -55.21 -38.98 6.26
CA LYS A 2 -54.34 -37.91 6.88
C LYS A 2 -52.88 -37.89 6.40
N LYS A 3 -52.23 -39.05 6.14
CA LYS A 3 -50.84 -39.11 5.65
C LYS A 3 -50.68 -38.64 4.21
N ARG A 4 -51.69 -38.78 3.33
CA ARG A 4 -51.67 -38.33 1.96
C ARG A 4 -51.88 -36.82 1.84
N ILE A 5 -52.67 -36.23 2.74
CA ILE A 5 -52.88 -34.76 2.80
C ILE A 5 -51.62 -34.05 3.29
N LEU A 6 -50.89 -34.65 4.25
CA LEU A 6 -49.64 -34.08 4.74
C LEU A 6 -48.52 -34.09 3.68
N SER A 7 -48.44 -35.15 2.84
CA SER A 7 -47.47 -35.24 1.75
C SER A 7 -47.76 -34.23 0.61
N VAL A 8 -49.03 -33.96 0.33
CA VAL A 8 -49.44 -32.96 -0.69
C VAL A 8 -49.19 -31.55 -0.19
N LEU A 9 -49.40 -31.28 1.11
CA LEU A 9 -49.04 -29.96 1.71
C LEU A 9 -47.52 -29.71 1.72
N LEU A 10 -46.69 -30.72 2.03
CA LEU A 10 -45.23 -30.59 1.96
C LEU A 10 -44.73 -30.37 0.54
N LEU A 11 -45.32 -31.05 -0.47
CA LEU A 11 -44.97 -30.85 -1.87
C LEU A 11 -45.38 -29.46 -2.35
N ALA A 12 -46.53 -28.94 -1.92
CA ALA A 12 -46.99 -27.59 -2.25
C ALA A 12 -46.11 -26.50 -1.59
N CYS A 13 -45.64 -26.70 -0.35
CA CYS A 13 -44.70 -25.81 0.30
C CYS A 13 -43.32 -25.81 -0.37
N MET A 14 -42.84 -26.98 -0.84
CA MET A 14 -41.58 -27.04 -1.62
C MET A 14 -41.70 -26.38 -2.98
N LEU A 15 -42.83 -26.49 -3.66
CA LEU A 15 -43.08 -25.83 -4.94
C LEU A 15 -43.25 -24.30 -4.75
N LEU A 16 -43.87 -23.84 -3.68
CA LEU A 16 -43.92 -22.39 -3.38
C LEU A 16 -42.56 -21.81 -3.00
N SER A 17 -41.70 -22.57 -2.31
CA SER A 17 -40.32 -22.10 -2.02
C SER A 17 -39.46 -22.08 -3.24
N MET A 18 -39.65 -22.96 -4.23
CA MET A 18 -38.93 -22.87 -5.53
C MET A 18 -39.40 -21.70 -6.41
N VAL A 19 -40.67 -21.31 -6.33
CA VAL A 19 -41.19 -20.13 -7.05
C VAL A 19 -40.72 -18.82 -6.40
N ALA A 20 -40.55 -18.79 -5.07
CA ALA A 20 -39.98 -17.63 -4.38
C ALA A 20 -38.49 -17.45 -4.65
N LEU A 21 -37.74 -18.53 -4.90
CA LEU A 21 -36.33 -18.46 -5.32
C LEU A 21 -36.15 -18.08 -6.82
N ALA A 22 -37.17 -18.36 -7.66
CA ALA A 22 -37.13 -17.96 -9.09
C ALA A 22 -37.56 -16.49 -9.32
N GLY A 23 -38.10 -15.81 -8.31
CA GLY A 23 -38.59 -14.43 -8.40
C GLY A 23 -37.52 -13.35 -8.14
N CYS A 24 -36.30 -13.72 -7.75
CA CYS A 24 -35.20 -12.77 -7.50
C CYS A 24 -34.03 -12.86 -8.50
N GLN A 25 -34.20 -13.51 -9.64
CA GLN A 25 -33.34 -13.17 -10.77
C GLN A 25 -33.92 -11.90 -11.42
N LYS A 26 -33.60 -10.73 -10.85
CA LYS A 26 -33.38 -9.55 -11.68
C LYS A 26 -32.39 -10.00 -12.74
N GLY A 27 -32.79 -10.00 -14.02
CA GLY A 27 -31.90 -10.14 -15.14
C GLY A 27 -30.89 -8.99 -15.02
N GLY A 28 -29.84 -9.18 -14.24
CA GLY A 28 -28.77 -8.25 -14.05
C GLY A 28 -28.05 -8.15 -15.39
N SER A 29 -28.18 -7.03 -16.08
CA SER A 29 -27.22 -6.64 -17.09
C SER A 29 -25.85 -6.84 -16.43
N ASN A 30 -24.92 -7.53 -17.12
CA ASN A 30 -23.57 -7.69 -16.59
C ASN A 30 -22.95 -6.28 -16.41
N VAL A 31 -22.97 -5.78 -15.17
CA VAL A 31 -22.52 -4.42 -14.82
C VAL A 31 -21.07 -4.18 -15.22
N LEU A 32 -20.28 -5.26 -15.29
CA LEU A 32 -18.89 -5.23 -15.67
C LEU A 32 -18.68 -5.21 -17.20
N ALA A 33 -19.76 -5.45 -18.00
CA ALA A 33 -19.69 -5.37 -19.44
C ALA A 33 -19.72 -3.91 -19.92
N GLY A 34 -18.79 -3.54 -20.79
CA GLY A 34 -18.69 -2.18 -21.35
C GLY A 34 -17.89 -1.20 -20.49
N ASN A 35 -17.68 -0.01 -21.02
CA ASN A 35 -17.02 1.09 -20.33
C ASN A 35 -18.06 1.92 -19.57
N PHE A 36 -17.64 2.53 -18.46
CA PHE A 36 -18.45 3.54 -17.78
C PHE A 36 -18.58 4.78 -18.67
N ALA A 37 -19.79 5.34 -18.74
CA ALA A 37 -20.05 6.61 -19.40
C ALA A 37 -20.59 7.61 -18.35
N ILE A 38 -20.01 8.80 -18.32
CA ILE A 38 -20.43 9.85 -17.39
C ILE A 38 -21.86 10.29 -17.79
N PRO A 39 -22.83 10.36 -16.85
CA PRO A 39 -24.14 10.94 -17.11
C PRO A 39 -24.02 12.38 -17.63
N GLU A 40 -24.94 12.81 -18.49
CA GLU A 40 -24.91 14.12 -19.16
C GLU A 40 -24.74 15.30 -18.18
N ASN A 41 -25.37 15.21 -17.01
CA ASN A 41 -25.31 16.25 -15.98
C ASN A 41 -24.29 15.93 -14.86
N GLY A 42 -23.45 14.91 -15.02
CA GLY A 42 -22.57 14.46 -13.95
C GLY A 42 -23.34 13.91 -12.76
N TYR A 43 -23.09 14.44 -11.58
CA TYR A 43 -23.89 14.16 -10.37
C TYR A 43 -25.18 15.01 -10.40
N ASP A 44 -26.31 14.34 -10.36
CA ASP A 44 -27.63 14.97 -10.49
C ASP A 44 -28.33 15.29 -9.15
N GLY A 45 -27.64 15.07 -8.01
CA GLY A 45 -28.19 15.27 -6.68
C GLY A 45 -28.95 14.08 -6.11
N SER A 46 -28.92 12.94 -6.79
CA SER A 46 -29.54 11.70 -6.32
C SER A 46 -29.00 11.28 -4.94
N ASP A 47 -29.90 10.69 -4.12
CA ASP A 47 -29.53 10.05 -2.88
C ASP A 47 -28.83 8.73 -3.19
N VAL A 48 -27.53 8.63 -2.85
CA VAL A 48 -26.68 7.46 -3.12
C VAL A 48 -25.81 7.12 -1.91
N THR A 49 -25.59 5.84 -1.72
CA THR A 49 -24.61 5.32 -0.76
C THR A 49 -23.45 4.73 -1.50
N ILE A 50 -22.22 5.09 -1.14
CA ILE A 50 -21.00 4.50 -1.67
C ILE A 50 -20.22 3.81 -0.55
N THR A 51 -19.66 2.65 -0.86
CA THR A 51 -18.85 1.85 0.05
C THR A 51 -17.37 2.03 -0.22
N PHE A 52 -16.57 2.16 0.84
CA PHE A 52 -15.14 2.38 0.74
C PHE A 52 -14.37 1.39 1.62
N TYR A 53 -13.59 0.49 0.99
CA TYR A 53 -12.72 -0.46 1.71
C TYR A 53 -11.30 0.06 1.85
N HIS A 54 -10.77 0.02 3.08
CA HIS A 54 -9.45 0.55 3.40
C HIS A 54 -8.77 -0.24 4.54
N THR A 55 -7.51 0.10 4.82
CA THR A 55 -6.69 -0.51 5.87
C THR A 55 -6.40 0.45 7.04
N MET A 56 -7.11 1.58 7.12
CA MET A 56 -6.84 2.64 8.10
C MET A 56 -7.09 2.16 9.53
N GLY A 57 -6.12 2.37 10.42
CA GLY A 57 -6.34 2.23 11.87
C GLY A 57 -7.11 3.41 12.45
N THR A 58 -7.44 3.34 13.74
CA THR A 58 -8.33 4.30 14.44
C THR A 58 -7.94 5.75 14.25
N ASN A 59 -6.67 6.10 14.40
CA ASN A 59 -6.17 7.48 14.24
C ASN A 59 -6.42 8.06 12.84
N LEU A 60 -6.32 7.24 11.79
CA LEU A 60 -6.59 7.66 10.41
C LEU A 60 -8.08 7.67 10.10
N THR A 61 -8.84 6.74 10.67
CA THR A 61 -10.30 6.69 10.55
C THR A 61 -10.93 7.95 11.12
N GLU A 62 -10.44 8.45 12.28
CA GLU A 62 -10.90 9.72 12.86
C GLU A 62 -10.65 10.93 11.94
N VAL A 63 -9.53 10.95 11.21
CA VAL A 63 -9.29 11.98 10.18
C VAL A 63 -10.27 11.82 9.03
N LEU A 64 -10.43 10.60 8.51
CA LEU A 64 -11.34 10.31 7.41
C LEU A 64 -12.78 10.75 7.74
N GLU A 65 -13.31 10.39 8.92
CA GLU A 65 -14.66 10.71 9.35
C GLU A 65 -14.91 12.22 9.43
N ARG A 66 -13.92 13.00 9.93
CA ARG A 66 -14.02 14.47 9.91
C ARG A 66 -14.13 15.03 8.50
N TYR A 67 -13.43 14.45 7.54
CA TYR A 67 -13.49 14.91 6.15
C TYR A 67 -14.68 14.35 5.38
N ILE A 68 -15.23 13.20 5.76
CA ILE A 68 -16.54 12.74 5.31
C ILE A 68 -17.62 13.75 5.74
N ALA A 69 -17.60 14.20 6.99
CA ALA A 69 -18.54 15.20 7.47
C ALA A 69 -18.44 16.51 6.67
N LYS A 70 -17.23 17.02 6.41
CA LYS A 70 -17.02 18.21 5.56
C LYS A 70 -17.46 17.99 4.11
N PHE A 71 -17.24 16.80 3.56
CA PHE A 71 -17.70 16.44 2.22
C PHE A 71 -19.23 16.41 2.16
N ASN A 72 -19.89 15.90 3.18
CA ASN A 72 -21.35 15.87 3.27
C ASN A 72 -21.98 17.29 3.40
N GLU A 73 -21.22 18.29 3.89
CA GLU A 73 -21.66 19.68 3.80
C GLU A 73 -21.75 20.17 2.34
N LEU A 74 -20.89 19.63 1.45
CA LEU A 74 -20.90 19.95 0.03
C LEU A 74 -21.91 19.11 -0.75
N TYR A 75 -22.02 17.83 -0.40
CA TYR A 75 -22.86 16.85 -1.09
C TYR A 75 -23.68 16.01 -0.09
N PRO A 76 -24.76 16.55 0.49
CA PRO A 76 -25.51 15.91 1.59
C PRO A 76 -26.22 14.62 1.21
N ASN A 77 -26.46 14.38 -0.08
CA ASN A 77 -27.13 13.18 -0.60
C ASN A 77 -26.13 12.08 -1.00
N ILE A 78 -24.83 12.26 -0.75
CA ILE A 78 -23.81 11.23 -0.95
C ILE A 78 -23.43 10.66 0.43
N HIS A 79 -23.87 9.46 0.72
CA HIS A 79 -23.57 8.78 1.99
C HIS A 79 -22.35 7.89 1.81
N ILE A 80 -21.37 8.03 2.71
CA ILE A 80 -20.13 7.27 2.68
C ILE A 80 -20.17 6.21 3.78
N GLU A 81 -20.19 4.94 3.38
CA GLU A 81 -20.00 3.80 4.28
C GLU A 81 -18.59 3.25 4.07
N HIS A 82 -17.73 3.39 5.08
CA HIS A 82 -16.37 2.88 4.98
C HIS A 82 -16.13 1.70 5.92
N GLU A 83 -15.24 0.79 5.51
CA GLU A 83 -14.91 -0.40 6.27
C GLU A 83 -13.41 -0.64 6.29
N GLN A 84 -12.87 -0.86 7.48
CA GLN A 84 -11.51 -1.35 7.66
C GLN A 84 -11.48 -2.84 7.36
N VAL A 85 -10.77 -3.23 6.30
CA VAL A 85 -10.60 -4.61 5.86
C VAL A 85 -9.14 -5.02 6.05
N GLY A 86 -8.79 -5.51 7.24
CA GLY A 86 -7.48 -6.06 7.56
C GLY A 86 -6.28 -5.28 6.98
N ASN A 87 -5.38 -5.98 6.30
CA ASN A 87 -4.26 -5.42 5.56
C ASN A 87 -4.57 -5.25 4.05
N TYR A 88 -3.58 -4.84 3.24
CA TYR A 88 -3.77 -4.62 1.79
C TYR A 88 -4.12 -5.89 1.02
N ASP A 89 -3.58 -7.04 1.42
CA ASP A 89 -3.89 -8.33 0.79
C ASP A 89 -5.31 -8.78 1.14
N ASP A 90 -5.78 -8.51 2.36
CA ASP A 90 -7.15 -8.78 2.77
C ASP A 90 -8.15 -7.94 1.94
N VAL A 91 -7.85 -6.66 1.70
CA VAL A 91 -8.65 -5.81 0.79
C VAL A 91 -8.64 -6.38 -0.62
N ARG A 92 -7.45 -6.72 -1.16
CA ARG A 92 -7.29 -7.31 -2.49
C ARG A 92 -8.13 -8.57 -2.66
N ASP A 93 -8.02 -9.51 -1.76
CA ASP A 93 -8.65 -10.82 -1.88
C ASP A 93 -10.16 -10.75 -1.67
N ARG A 94 -10.62 -9.86 -0.79
CA ARG A 94 -12.04 -9.59 -0.62
C ARG A 94 -12.64 -8.95 -1.87
N VAL A 95 -12.05 -7.90 -2.41
CA VAL A 95 -12.52 -7.25 -3.64
C VAL A 95 -12.53 -8.23 -4.80
N LYS A 96 -11.46 -9.02 -4.98
CA LYS A 96 -11.39 -10.08 -5.99
C LYS A 96 -12.56 -11.04 -5.89
N THR A 97 -12.90 -11.47 -4.68
CA THR A 97 -14.01 -12.39 -4.43
C THR A 97 -15.35 -11.74 -4.76
N GLU A 98 -15.58 -10.52 -4.30
CA GLU A 98 -16.83 -9.79 -4.48
C GLU A 98 -17.07 -9.39 -5.94
N LEU A 99 -16.02 -9.12 -6.72
CA LEU A 99 -16.11 -8.91 -8.17
C LEU A 99 -16.71 -10.11 -8.91
N THR A 100 -16.48 -11.35 -8.44
CA THR A 100 -17.03 -12.55 -9.09
C THR A 100 -18.55 -12.64 -8.99
N VAL A 101 -19.13 -12.02 -7.95
CA VAL A 101 -20.56 -11.98 -7.68
C VAL A 101 -21.19 -10.60 -7.89
N GLN A 102 -20.41 -9.64 -8.41
CA GLN A 102 -20.81 -8.26 -8.68
C GLN A 102 -21.34 -7.52 -7.43
N ASN A 103 -20.67 -7.74 -6.29
CA ASN A 103 -20.96 -7.10 -4.99
C ASN A 103 -19.75 -6.32 -4.47
N GLN A 104 -18.85 -5.89 -5.35
CA GLN A 104 -17.66 -5.13 -5.04
C GLN A 104 -18.00 -3.77 -4.42
N PRO A 105 -17.10 -3.18 -3.60
CA PRO A 105 -17.28 -1.82 -3.08
C PRO A 105 -17.25 -0.80 -4.22
N ASN A 106 -17.64 0.44 -3.94
CA ASN A 106 -17.55 1.53 -4.90
C ASN A 106 -16.12 2.08 -5.01
N ILE A 107 -15.38 2.12 -3.90
CA ILE A 107 -13.99 2.57 -3.81
C ILE A 107 -13.21 1.57 -2.98
N ALA A 108 -11.95 1.32 -3.32
CA ALA A 108 -11.04 0.60 -2.46
C ALA A 108 -9.62 1.17 -2.48
N TYR A 109 -8.92 0.99 -1.36
CA TYR A 109 -7.47 1.08 -1.32
C TYR A 109 -6.85 0.00 -2.20
N CYS A 110 -5.86 0.37 -2.95
CA CYS A 110 -5.16 -0.57 -3.83
C CYS A 110 -3.71 -0.16 -4.02
N TYR A 111 -2.89 -1.14 -4.37
CA TYR A 111 -1.65 -0.93 -5.10
C TYR A 111 -1.92 -1.07 -6.61
N PRO A 112 -1.05 -0.55 -7.49
CA PRO A 112 -1.22 -0.70 -8.93
C PRO A 112 -1.38 -2.17 -9.37
N ASP A 113 -0.59 -3.08 -8.83
CA ASP A 113 -0.66 -4.51 -9.12
C ASP A 113 -2.00 -5.17 -8.71
N HIS A 114 -2.65 -4.70 -7.62
CA HIS A 114 -3.99 -5.14 -7.25
C HIS A 114 -5.02 -4.77 -8.32
N VAL A 115 -4.92 -3.57 -8.87
CA VAL A 115 -5.85 -3.09 -9.90
C VAL A 115 -5.72 -3.92 -11.19
N ALA A 116 -4.52 -4.35 -11.55
CA ALA A 116 -4.34 -5.26 -12.67
C ALA A 116 -5.15 -6.56 -12.49
N LEU A 117 -5.19 -7.10 -11.27
CA LEU A 117 -6.00 -8.26 -10.91
C LEU A 117 -7.51 -7.97 -11.00
N TYR A 118 -7.96 -6.81 -10.47
CA TYR A 118 -9.37 -6.42 -10.51
C TYR A 118 -9.86 -6.18 -11.94
N ASN A 119 -8.99 -5.65 -12.80
CA ASN A 119 -9.34 -5.34 -14.18
C ASN A 119 -9.48 -6.60 -15.08
N MET A 120 -9.01 -7.78 -14.64
CA MET A 120 -9.34 -9.05 -15.31
C MET A 120 -10.86 -9.28 -15.34
N ALA A 121 -11.58 -8.88 -14.30
CA ALA A 121 -13.05 -8.90 -14.26
C ALA A 121 -13.69 -7.70 -14.99
N ARG A 122 -12.88 -6.77 -15.53
CA ARG A 122 -13.32 -5.47 -16.10
C ARG A 122 -14.13 -4.63 -15.10
N GLY A 123 -13.86 -4.81 -13.79
CA GLY A 123 -14.61 -4.16 -12.72
C GLY A 123 -14.18 -2.73 -12.41
N VAL A 124 -12.97 -2.32 -12.84
CA VAL A 124 -12.42 -1.00 -12.53
C VAL A 124 -12.88 0.04 -13.56
N VAL A 125 -13.16 1.25 -13.09
CA VAL A 125 -13.46 2.41 -13.94
C VAL A 125 -12.15 3.06 -14.35
N THR A 126 -11.94 3.32 -15.64
CA THR A 126 -10.86 4.20 -16.11
C THR A 126 -11.22 5.64 -15.80
N LEU A 127 -10.26 6.40 -15.29
CA LEU A 127 -10.49 7.74 -14.75
C LEU A 127 -10.30 8.87 -15.77
N ASP A 128 -9.82 8.56 -16.98
CA ASP A 128 -9.44 9.56 -17.99
C ASP A 128 -10.61 10.50 -18.34
N ASP A 129 -11.79 9.95 -18.65
CA ASP A 129 -12.98 10.74 -18.97
C ASP A 129 -13.46 11.55 -17.75
N LEU A 130 -13.38 10.97 -16.55
CA LEU A 130 -13.70 11.67 -15.31
C LEU A 130 -12.73 12.82 -15.04
N ILE A 131 -11.44 12.60 -15.22
CA ILE A 131 -10.38 13.62 -15.04
C ILE A 131 -10.57 14.77 -16.04
N ALA A 132 -10.88 14.43 -17.30
CA ALA A 132 -11.01 15.41 -18.38
C ALA A 132 -12.38 16.10 -18.43
N SER A 133 -13.34 15.71 -17.57
CA SER A 133 -14.72 16.21 -17.64
C SER A 133 -14.79 17.70 -17.30
N GLU A 134 -15.44 18.47 -18.17
CA GLU A 134 -15.76 19.89 -17.97
C GLU A 134 -17.19 20.11 -17.44
N ILE A 135 -17.93 19.04 -17.16
CA ILE A 135 -19.27 19.08 -16.60
C ILE A 135 -19.22 19.80 -15.25
N LYS A 136 -20.15 20.72 -15.04
CA LYS A 136 -20.30 21.41 -13.75
C LYS A 136 -21.31 20.69 -12.88
N VAL A 137 -20.89 20.39 -11.66
CA VAL A 137 -21.77 19.82 -10.62
C VAL A 137 -22.06 20.90 -9.57
N THR A 138 -23.27 20.87 -9.04
CA THR A 138 -23.73 21.86 -8.07
C THR A 138 -23.59 21.32 -6.65
N ARG A 139 -23.01 22.11 -5.76
CA ARG A 139 -22.89 21.82 -4.33
C ARG A 139 -24.13 22.30 -3.57
N ALA A 140 -24.29 21.86 -2.31
CA ALA A 140 -25.40 22.23 -1.44
C ALA A 140 -25.54 23.75 -1.19
N ASP A 141 -24.42 24.49 -1.18
CA ASP A 141 -24.40 25.94 -1.03
C ASP A 141 -24.77 26.72 -2.32
N GLY A 142 -25.09 25.99 -3.39
CA GLY A 142 -25.41 26.56 -4.71
C GLY A 142 -24.20 26.94 -5.56
N SER A 143 -22.98 26.77 -5.05
CA SER A 143 -21.75 26.91 -5.84
C SER A 143 -21.62 25.74 -6.84
N SER A 144 -20.79 25.93 -7.85
CA SER A 144 -20.52 24.88 -8.83
C SER A 144 -19.03 24.59 -8.89
N GLU A 145 -18.68 23.32 -9.06
CA GLU A 145 -17.32 22.90 -9.41
C GLU A 145 -17.31 22.08 -10.70
N VAL A 146 -16.15 22.02 -11.34
CA VAL A 146 -15.92 21.11 -12.47
C VAL A 146 -15.83 19.68 -11.93
N LEU A 147 -16.54 18.74 -12.56
CA LEU A 147 -16.48 17.34 -12.19
C LEU A 147 -15.05 16.81 -12.31
N GLY A 148 -14.34 17.17 -13.37
CA GLY A 148 -12.97 16.75 -13.62
C GLY A 148 -11.94 17.45 -12.71
N LEU A 149 -10.66 17.19 -12.99
CA LEU A 149 -9.54 17.88 -12.36
C LEU A 149 -9.17 19.13 -13.16
N THR A 150 -8.91 20.23 -12.49
CA THR A 150 -8.31 21.40 -13.16
C THR A 150 -6.85 21.15 -13.48
N LYS A 151 -6.29 21.96 -14.39
CA LYS A 151 -4.86 21.88 -14.73
C LYS A 151 -3.97 22.14 -13.52
N GLU A 152 -4.41 23.03 -12.64
CA GLU A 152 -3.73 23.36 -11.39
C GLU A 152 -3.74 22.19 -10.42
N GLN A 153 -4.88 21.50 -10.28
CA GLN A 153 -4.99 20.31 -9.44
C GLN A 153 -4.10 19.17 -9.96
N ILE A 154 -4.06 18.95 -11.29
CA ILE A 154 -3.18 17.93 -11.89
C ILE A 154 -1.71 18.30 -11.66
N ALA A 155 -1.35 19.57 -11.83
CA ALA A 155 0.01 20.06 -11.66
C ALA A 155 0.47 20.05 -10.19
N ASP A 156 -0.48 20.05 -9.23
CA ASP A 156 -0.17 20.01 -7.81
C ASP A 156 0.17 18.60 -7.31
N PHE A 157 -0.27 17.56 -8.00
CA PHE A 157 0.18 16.22 -7.65
C PHE A 157 1.71 16.09 -7.84
N ILE A 158 2.34 15.35 -6.94
CA ILE A 158 3.74 14.92 -7.14
C ILE A 158 3.77 13.99 -8.36
N PRO A 159 4.53 14.35 -9.43
CA PRO A 159 4.41 13.69 -10.73
C PRO A 159 4.56 12.17 -10.68
N GLY A 160 5.56 11.65 -9.95
CA GLY A 160 5.79 10.22 -9.83
C GLY A 160 4.60 9.46 -9.23
N TYR A 161 3.91 10.07 -8.26
CA TYR A 161 2.74 9.47 -7.64
C TYR A 161 1.50 9.50 -8.54
N TYR A 162 1.33 10.56 -9.31
CA TYR A 162 0.23 10.67 -10.26
C TYR A 162 0.38 9.70 -11.44
N GLU A 163 1.58 9.64 -12.02
CA GLU A 163 1.86 8.75 -13.16
C GLU A 163 1.82 7.26 -12.81
N GLU A 164 1.95 6.90 -11.53
CA GLU A 164 1.77 5.53 -11.05
C GLU A 164 0.40 4.97 -11.43
N GLY A 165 -0.65 5.82 -11.48
CA GLY A 165 -2.01 5.43 -11.88
C GLY A 165 -2.13 4.94 -13.33
N LYS A 166 -1.11 5.13 -14.19
CA LYS A 166 -1.06 4.75 -15.61
C LYS A 166 -0.17 3.54 -15.91
N GLN A 167 0.29 2.83 -14.90
CA GLN A 167 1.32 1.78 -15.07
C GLN A 167 0.81 0.47 -15.71
N PHE A 168 -0.40 0.43 -16.24
CA PHE A 168 -1.02 -0.77 -16.82
C PHE A 168 -0.66 -1.04 -18.29
N GLY A 169 0.15 -0.20 -18.90
CA GLY A 169 0.70 -0.40 -20.25
C GLY A 169 -0.24 0.00 -21.38
N ASP A 170 -1.48 0.38 -21.11
CA ASP A 170 -2.45 0.89 -22.09
C ASP A 170 -2.56 2.43 -22.10
N GLY A 171 -1.83 3.10 -21.21
CA GLY A 171 -1.79 4.56 -21.08
C GLY A 171 -3.00 5.17 -20.37
N LEU A 172 -3.95 4.35 -19.90
CA LEU A 172 -5.13 4.82 -19.18
C LEU A 172 -4.87 4.98 -17.69
N MET A 173 -5.59 5.92 -17.06
CA MET A 173 -5.55 6.16 -15.63
C MET A 173 -6.56 5.26 -14.91
N TYR A 174 -6.10 4.48 -13.95
CA TYR A 174 -6.94 3.56 -13.17
C TYR A 174 -7.05 3.94 -11.71
N THR A 175 -6.13 4.74 -11.18
CA THR A 175 -6.10 5.10 -9.76
C THR A 175 -5.71 6.56 -9.56
N LEU A 176 -6.17 7.14 -8.44
CA LEU A 176 -5.59 8.39 -7.90
C LEU A 176 -4.75 8.07 -6.67
N PRO A 177 -3.58 8.70 -6.51
CA PRO A 177 -2.76 8.50 -5.31
C PRO A 177 -3.47 9.11 -4.09
N MET A 178 -3.65 8.31 -3.03
CA MET A 178 -4.30 8.76 -1.79
C MET A 178 -3.29 9.30 -0.79
N SER A 179 -2.25 8.51 -0.54
CA SER A 179 -1.10 8.84 0.30
C SER A 179 0.03 7.88 -0.04
N LYS A 180 1.27 8.28 0.18
CA LYS A 180 2.41 7.46 -0.20
C LYS A 180 3.33 7.19 0.99
N SER A 181 4.02 6.07 0.92
CA SER A 181 5.04 5.66 1.87
C SER A 181 6.27 5.14 1.13
N THR A 182 7.34 5.00 1.84
CA THR A 182 8.57 4.39 1.37
C THR A 182 9.22 3.63 2.50
N GLU A 183 10.33 2.96 2.25
CA GLU A 183 11.14 2.37 3.31
C GLU A 183 12.17 3.38 3.82
N VAL A 184 12.37 3.37 5.12
CA VAL A 184 13.38 4.15 5.83
C VAL A 184 14.10 3.26 6.84
N LEU A 185 15.31 3.67 7.22
CA LEU A 185 16.09 3.03 8.27
C LEU A 185 15.83 3.74 9.62
N TYR A 186 15.18 3.06 10.53
CA TYR A 186 15.09 3.45 11.94
C TYR A 186 16.30 2.91 12.70
N TYR A 187 16.88 3.70 13.60
CA TYR A 187 18.01 3.26 14.42
C TYR A 187 17.92 3.81 15.84
N ASN A 188 18.43 3.08 16.80
CA ASN A 188 18.52 3.51 18.19
C ASN A 188 19.63 4.56 18.32
N LYS A 189 19.23 5.84 18.21
CA LYS A 189 20.18 6.97 18.21
C LYS A 189 20.98 7.04 19.52
N THR A 190 20.36 6.77 20.65
CA THR A 190 21.03 6.75 21.95
C THR A 190 22.17 5.73 21.97
N PHE A 191 21.93 4.51 21.48
CA PHE A 191 22.96 3.48 21.37
C PHE A 191 24.07 3.86 20.38
N PHE A 192 23.68 4.44 19.23
CA PHE A 192 24.63 4.89 18.20
C PHE A 192 25.56 5.98 18.74
N ASP A 193 25.01 7.01 19.38
CA ASP A 193 25.79 8.10 19.96
C ASP A 193 26.74 7.59 21.06
N ALA A 194 26.27 6.70 21.93
CA ALA A 194 27.08 6.13 23.00
C ALA A 194 28.26 5.29 22.50
N ASN A 195 28.16 4.70 21.30
CA ASN A 195 29.19 3.83 20.74
C ASN A 195 29.93 4.44 19.53
N GLY A 196 29.68 5.72 19.23
CA GLY A 196 30.30 6.42 18.09
C GLY A 196 29.96 5.76 16.75
N LEU A 197 28.70 5.33 16.58
CA LEU A 197 28.18 4.72 15.35
C LEU A 197 27.45 5.78 14.50
N THR A 198 27.39 5.54 13.21
CA THR A 198 26.65 6.38 12.26
C THR A 198 25.77 5.50 11.36
N PRO A 199 24.57 5.96 10.94
CA PRO A 199 23.76 5.22 9.98
C PRO A 199 24.53 4.96 8.67
N PRO A 200 24.40 3.76 8.09
CA PRO A 200 25.14 3.39 6.89
C PRO A 200 24.49 4.00 5.65
N SER A 201 25.31 4.35 4.66
CA SER A 201 24.87 4.84 3.35
C SER A 201 24.87 3.75 2.27
N THR A 202 25.61 2.66 2.52
CA THR A 202 25.72 1.51 1.61
C THR A 202 25.44 0.21 2.31
N TRP A 203 25.12 -0.85 1.53
CA TRP A 203 24.90 -2.18 2.09
C TRP A 203 26.18 -2.78 2.67
N ASP A 204 27.35 -2.48 2.11
CA ASP A 204 28.65 -2.91 2.67
C ASP A 204 28.89 -2.28 4.05
N GLU A 205 28.59 -0.96 4.19
CA GLU A 205 28.64 -0.28 5.49
C GLU A 205 27.63 -0.86 6.47
N MET A 206 26.42 -1.23 5.99
CA MET A 206 25.39 -1.88 6.83
C MET A 206 25.92 -3.22 7.38
N LYS A 207 26.52 -4.07 6.55
CA LYS A 207 27.09 -5.34 6.99
C LYS A 207 28.15 -5.13 8.07
N ALA A 208 29.10 -4.24 7.80
CA ALA A 208 30.17 -3.93 8.75
C ALA A 208 29.63 -3.36 10.08
N LEU A 209 28.60 -2.53 9.99
CA LEU A 209 27.92 -1.97 11.16
C LEU A 209 27.20 -3.06 11.98
N CYS A 210 26.46 -3.96 11.32
CA CYS A 210 25.82 -5.09 11.99
C CYS A 210 26.83 -5.98 12.73
N GLN A 211 27.95 -6.31 12.09
CA GLN A 211 29.04 -7.08 12.72
C GLN A 211 29.62 -6.34 13.93
N LYS A 212 29.82 -5.02 13.83
CA LYS A 212 30.30 -4.20 14.95
C LYS A 212 29.28 -4.17 16.09
N ILE A 213 27.99 -4.01 15.82
CA ILE A 213 26.92 -4.04 16.81
C ILE A 213 26.89 -5.39 17.53
N LEU A 214 27.01 -6.51 16.81
CA LEU A 214 27.04 -7.84 17.39
C LEU A 214 28.27 -8.07 18.30
N THR A 215 29.37 -7.35 18.05
CA THR A 215 30.54 -7.37 18.95
C THR A 215 30.26 -6.61 20.26
N ILE A 216 29.41 -5.56 20.22
CA ILE A 216 29.04 -4.76 21.41
C ILE A 216 27.94 -5.48 22.20
N ASP A 217 26.95 -6.03 21.55
CA ASP A 217 25.84 -6.79 22.13
C ASP A 217 25.65 -8.14 21.40
N PRO A 218 26.28 -9.21 21.85
CA PRO A 218 26.21 -10.53 21.19
C PRO A 218 24.83 -11.18 21.24
N ASP A 219 23.92 -10.70 22.10
CA ASP A 219 22.58 -11.27 22.27
C ASP A 219 21.52 -10.58 21.40
N CYS A 220 21.91 -9.57 20.61
CA CYS A 220 21.01 -8.86 19.71
C CYS A 220 20.92 -9.50 18.32
N ILE A 221 19.93 -9.10 17.55
CA ILE A 221 19.88 -9.20 16.09
C ILE A 221 20.00 -7.77 15.55
N PRO A 222 21.16 -7.36 15.01
CA PRO A 222 21.43 -5.96 14.69
C PRO A 222 20.37 -5.26 13.84
N LEU A 223 19.82 -5.96 12.82
CA LEU A 223 18.89 -5.42 11.85
C LEU A 223 17.61 -6.26 11.75
N GLY A 224 16.45 -5.60 11.82
CA GLY A 224 15.17 -6.13 11.38
C GLY A 224 14.77 -5.57 10.01
N TYR A 225 14.17 -6.36 9.13
CA TYR A 225 13.63 -5.89 7.85
C TYR A 225 12.16 -6.33 7.70
N ASP A 226 11.25 -5.36 7.52
CA ASP A 226 9.81 -5.63 7.60
C ASP A 226 9.18 -6.22 6.33
N SER A 227 9.90 -6.35 5.20
CA SER A 227 9.32 -6.91 3.98
C SER A 227 10.38 -7.55 3.10
N GLU A 228 10.36 -8.87 3.03
CA GLU A 228 11.22 -9.67 2.16
C GLU A 228 11.01 -9.33 0.69
N ALA A 229 9.76 -9.11 0.27
CA ALA A 229 9.42 -8.76 -1.10
C ALA A 229 9.97 -7.38 -1.47
N ASN A 230 9.79 -6.39 -0.60
CA ASN A 230 10.35 -5.05 -0.83
C ASN A 230 11.87 -5.08 -0.91
N TRP A 231 12.49 -5.84 0.00
CA TRP A 231 13.96 -5.98 -0.01
C TRP A 231 14.46 -6.55 -1.32
N PHE A 232 13.85 -7.66 -1.78
CA PHE A 232 14.20 -8.26 -3.07
C PHE A 232 14.03 -7.25 -4.22
N ILE A 233 12.86 -6.60 -4.32
CA ILE A 233 12.54 -5.66 -5.40
C ILE A 233 13.47 -4.45 -5.36
N THR A 234 13.71 -3.89 -4.17
CA THR A 234 14.66 -2.76 -3.99
C THR A 234 16.06 -3.14 -4.47
N MET A 235 16.54 -4.35 -4.15
CA MET A 235 17.85 -4.81 -4.62
C MET A 235 17.91 -4.98 -6.12
N THR A 236 16.84 -5.48 -6.77
CA THR A 236 16.83 -5.56 -8.25
C THR A 236 16.95 -4.19 -8.88
N GLU A 237 16.26 -3.18 -8.35
CA GLU A 237 16.33 -1.81 -8.83
C GLU A 237 17.69 -1.14 -8.56
N GLN A 238 18.25 -1.33 -7.37
CA GLN A 238 19.55 -0.78 -7.00
C GLN A 238 20.71 -1.39 -7.81
N HIS A 239 20.61 -2.67 -8.17
CA HIS A 239 21.56 -3.36 -9.03
C HIS A 239 21.28 -3.19 -10.53
N ALA A 240 20.17 -2.57 -10.90
CA ALA A 240 19.66 -2.47 -12.27
C ALA A 240 19.55 -3.86 -12.96
N THR A 241 19.06 -4.86 -12.23
CA THR A 241 18.84 -6.22 -12.71
C THR A 241 17.37 -6.45 -13.04
N PRO A 242 17.05 -7.34 -14.01
CA PRO A 242 15.67 -7.61 -14.37
C PRO A 242 14.87 -8.22 -13.19
N TYR A 243 13.66 -7.68 -12.96
CA TYR A 243 12.68 -8.20 -12.02
C TYR A 243 11.44 -8.71 -12.77
N THR A 244 10.60 -7.78 -13.24
CA THR A 244 9.39 -8.07 -14.01
C THR A 244 9.26 -7.14 -15.20
N SER A 245 8.42 -7.52 -16.16
CA SER A 245 8.08 -6.71 -17.33
C SER A 245 6.58 -6.74 -17.59
N ALA A 246 5.98 -5.61 -17.95
CA ALA A 246 4.59 -5.52 -18.37
C ALA A 246 4.33 -6.16 -19.76
N SER A 247 5.38 -6.49 -20.53
CA SER A 247 5.28 -7.05 -21.89
C SER A 247 6.35 -8.13 -22.13
N GLY A 248 6.05 -9.06 -23.02
CA GLY A 248 6.94 -10.18 -23.32
C GLY A 248 6.98 -11.21 -22.20
N ASP A 249 8.18 -11.67 -21.86
CA ASP A 249 8.39 -12.51 -20.69
C ASP A 249 8.21 -11.65 -19.42
N HIS A 250 7.20 -11.97 -18.63
CA HIS A 250 6.82 -11.14 -17.48
C HIS A 250 7.72 -11.31 -16.27
N PHE A 251 8.25 -12.52 -16.02
CA PHE A 251 8.96 -12.87 -14.79
C PHE A 251 10.44 -13.08 -15.06
N LEU A 252 11.23 -12.02 -14.93
CA LEU A 252 12.65 -11.96 -15.33
C LEU A 252 13.62 -12.14 -14.16
N PHE A 253 13.11 -12.35 -12.96
CA PHE A 253 13.92 -12.33 -11.75
C PHE A 253 14.79 -13.57 -11.54
N ASP A 254 14.60 -14.68 -12.27
CA ASP A 254 15.51 -15.85 -12.22
C ASP A 254 16.76 -15.57 -13.07
N ASN A 255 17.73 -14.90 -12.47
CA ASN A 255 19.00 -14.58 -13.08
C ASN A 255 20.14 -14.59 -12.04
N ASP A 256 21.38 -14.69 -12.51
CA ASP A 256 22.55 -14.86 -11.66
C ASP A 256 22.80 -13.65 -10.73
N ALA A 257 22.50 -12.44 -11.19
CA ALA A 257 22.70 -11.24 -10.39
C ALA A 257 21.74 -11.21 -9.17
N ASN A 258 20.48 -11.61 -9.37
CA ASN A 258 19.51 -11.70 -8.29
C ASN A 258 19.85 -12.84 -7.32
N LYS A 259 20.33 -13.98 -7.82
CA LYS A 259 20.83 -15.06 -6.96
C LYS A 259 22.03 -14.62 -6.12
N ALA A 260 22.90 -13.77 -6.66
CA ALA A 260 24.07 -13.30 -5.94
C ALA A 260 23.72 -12.49 -4.69
N PHE A 261 22.82 -11.50 -4.78
CA PHE A 261 22.46 -10.73 -3.60
C PHE A 261 21.61 -11.55 -2.61
N VAL A 262 20.76 -12.47 -3.07
CA VAL A 262 20.03 -13.39 -2.17
C VAL A 262 20.99 -14.29 -1.41
N LYS A 263 22.03 -14.79 -2.08
CA LYS A 263 23.10 -15.58 -1.45
C LYS A 263 23.84 -14.79 -0.39
N GLU A 264 24.14 -13.52 -0.66
CA GLU A 264 24.79 -12.64 0.30
C GLU A 264 23.91 -12.41 1.54
N PHE A 265 22.63 -12.04 1.36
CA PHE A 265 21.73 -11.79 2.50
C PHE A 265 21.41 -13.07 3.28
N ARG A 266 21.41 -14.24 2.64
CA ARG A 266 21.41 -15.52 3.35
C ARG A 266 22.61 -15.62 4.31
N SER A 267 23.82 -15.22 3.86
CA SER A 267 24.99 -15.25 4.76
C SER A 267 24.82 -14.31 5.96
N TRP A 268 24.21 -13.14 5.77
CA TRP A 268 23.90 -12.23 6.87
C TRP A 268 22.95 -12.85 7.91
N TYR A 269 21.92 -13.55 7.41
CA TYR A 269 21.00 -14.28 8.29
C TYR A 269 21.74 -15.40 9.07
N GLN A 270 22.58 -16.17 8.40
CA GLN A 270 23.36 -17.25 9.02
C GLN A 270 24.40 -16.71 10.03
N GLU A 271 24.92 -15.51 9.81
CA GLU A 271 25.81 -14.79 10.73
C GLU A 271 25.05 -14.15 11.92
N GLY A 272 23.71 -14.20 11.94
CA GLY A 272 22.88 -13.57 12.97
C GLY A 272 22.77 -12.05 12.86
N LEU A 273 23.10 -11.46 11.70
CA LEU A 273 23.12 -10.00 11.49
C LEU A 273 21.73 -9.43 11.22
N VAL A 274 20.79 -10.24 10.71
CA VAL A 274 19.47 -9.80 10.26
C VAL A 274 18.39 -10.83 10.54
N THR A 275 17.18 -10.36 10.79
CA THR A 275 15.93 -11.14 10.68
C THR A 275 14.90 -10.37 9.87
N THR A 276 13.84 -11.04 9.43
CA THR A 276 12.78 -10.43 8.64
C THR A 276 11.41 -10.67 9.26
N GLN A 277 10.40 -9.96 8.79
CA GLN A 277 9.04 -10.06 9.32
C GLN A 277 8.52 -11.50 9.28
N ALA A 278 8.66 -12.19 8.14
CA ALA A 278 8.13 -13.55 7.99
C ALA A 278 8.87 -14.57 8.87
N ILE A 279 10.17 -14.38 9.11
CA ILE A 279 10.96 -15.25 9.97
C ILE A 279 10.69 -14.98 11.45
N TYR A 280 10.61 -13.73 11.83
CA TYR A 280 10.28 -13.31 13.20
C TYR A 280 8.82 -13.61 13.57
N GLY A 281 7.93 -13.64 12.57
CA GLY A 281 6.50 -13.93 12.74
C GLY A 281 5.66 -12.71 13.13
N ALA A 282 6.25 -11.51 13.13
CA ALA A 282 5.61 -10.22 13.39
C ALA A 282 6.45 -9.09 12.79
N TYR A 283 5.93 -7.85 12.81
CA TYR A 283 6.73 -6.69 12.41
C TYR A 283 7.99 -6.56 13.27
N THR A 284 9.14 -6.32 12.63
CA THR A 284 10.44 -6.23 13.31
C THR A 284 10.57 -4.98 14.18
N SER A 285 9.64 -4.02 14.04
CA SER A 285 9.49 -2.92 14.99
C SER A 285 9.35 -3.40 16.44
N GLY A 286 8.72 -4.57 16.67
CA GLY A 286 8.63 -5.19 17.98
C GLY A 286 10.00 -5.54 18.59
N LEU A 287 10.96 -6.00 17.78
CA LEU A 287 12.35 -6.20 18.21
C LEU A 287 13.06 -4.87 18.46
N PHE A 288 12.83 -3.88 17.59
CA PHE A 288 13.49 -2.59 17.66
C PHE A 288 13.12 -1.81 18.92
N VAL A 289 11.84 -1.83 19.32
CA VAL A 289 11.39 -1.14 20.54
C VAL A 289 11.55 -1.96 21.82
N SER A 290 11.96 -3.23 21.71
CA SER A 290 12.09 -4.15 22.86
C SER A 290 13.14 -3.66 23.86
N GLN A 291 12.76 -3.65 25.15
CA GLN A 291 13.65 -3.34 26.26
C GLN A 291 14.12 -4.61 27.00
N THR A 292 13.57 -5.76 26.67
CA THR A 292 13.86 -7.05 27.34
C THR A 292 14.00 -8.17 26.30
N GLY A 293 14.85 -9.15 26.58
CA GLY A 293 15.10 -10.28 25.68
C GLY A 293 15.86 -9.87 24.42
N THR A 294 15.65 -10.61 23.34
CA THR A 294 16.24 -10.31 22.03
C THR A 294 15.74 -8.97 21.51
N ARG A 295 16.64 -8.15 21.00
CA ARG A 295 16.36 -6.79 20.50
C ARG A 295 17.10 -6.53 19.21
N SER A 296 16.69 -5.49 18.48
CA SER A 296 17.47 -4.94 17.37
C SER A 296 17.83 -3.48 17.63
N TYR A 297 18.89 -3.00 17.00
CA TYR A 297 19.32 -1.60 17.07
C TYR A 297 19.00 -0.82 15.79
N MET A 298 18.60 -1.56 14.74
CA MET A 298 18.16 -1.02 13.47
C MET A 298 16.93 -1.77 12.97
N SER A 299 16.04 -1.05 12.29
CA SER A 299 14.86 -1.61 11.62
C SER A 299 14.65 -0.90 10.29
N ILE A 300 14.55 -1.64 9.18
CA ILE A 300 14.08 -1.11 7.91
C ILE A 300 12.62 -1.47 7.76
N GLY A 301 11.79 -0.46 7.57
CA GLY A 301 10.34 -0.64 7.42
C GLY A 301 9.68 0.59 6.82
N SER A 302 8.36 0.50 6.65
CA SER A 302 7.56 1.56 6.05
C SER A 302 7.62 2.86 6.87
N SER A 303 7.74 3.99 6.18
CA SER A 303 7.58 5.32 6.77
C SER A 303 6.22 5.50 7.45
N ALA A 304 5.17 4.85 6.93
CA ALA A 304 3.84 4.85 7.52
C ALA A 304 3.76 4.14 8.88
N GLY A 305 4.74 3.28 9.19
CA GLY A 305 4.89 2.59 10.47
C GLY A 305 5.69 3.36 11.52
N ALA A 306 6.06 4.61 11.28
CA ALA A 306 6.98 5.38 12.14
C ALA A 306 6.58 5.40 13.63
N THR A 307 5.29 5.51 13.93
CA THR A 307 4.80 5.53 15.33
C THR A 307 5.05 4.20 16.05
N HIS A 308 5.10 3.07 15.35
CA HIS A 308 5.41 1.76 15.90
C HIS A 308 6.91 1.53 16.12
N GLN A 309 7.75 2.39 15.56
CA GLN A 309 9.21 2.35 15.73
C GLN A 309 9.68 3.20 16.92
N ARG A 310 8.78 3.73 17.73
CA ARG A 310 9.11 4.46 18.96
C ARG A 310 8.74 3.61 20.17
N PRO A 311 9.65 3.38 21.12
CA PRO A 311 9.34 2.65 22.34
C PRO A 311 8.30 3.41 23.18
N GLU A 312 7.56 2.68 23.99
CA GLU A 312 6.69 3.29 24.99
C GLU A 312 7.51 4.01 26.07
N LYS A 313 6.93 5.05 26.65
CA LYS A 313 7.56 5.75 27.77
C LYS A 313 7.61 4.87 29.01
N VAL A 314 8.73 4.91 29.70
CA VAL A 314 8.91 4.34 31.04
C VAL A 314 9.24 5.50 31.97
N ASP A 315 8.47 5.67 33.05
CA ASP A 315 8.63 6.79 34.00
C ASP A 315 8.66 8.17 33.29
N ASP A 316 7.71 8.39 32.37
CA ASP A 316 7.56 9.60 31.54
C ASP A 316 8.72 9.91 30.56
N ALA A 317 9.71 9.03 30.44
CA ALA A 317 10.82 9.17 29.50
C ALA A 317 10.84 8.04 28.46
N TYR A 318 11.29 8.35 27.25
CA TYR A 318 11.57 7.30 26.28
C TYR A 318 12.86 6.56 26.65
N PRO A 319 12.89 5.21 26.62
CA PRO A 319 14.09 4.42 26.91
C PRO A 319 15.28 4.76 26.02
N PHE A 320 15.01 5.18 24.80
CA PHE A 320 16.01 5.65 23.84
C PHE A 320 15.40 6.62 22.83
N GLU A 321 16.22 7.46 22.23
CA GLU A 321 15.89 8.33 21.11
C GLU A 321 15.98 7.54 19.80
N VAL A 322 14.99 7.70 18.92
CA VAL A 322 14.97 7.09 17.59
C VAL A 322 15.51 8.09 16.58
N GLY A 323 16.48 7.65 15.78
CA GLY A 323 16.89 8.34 14.58
C GLY A 323 16.29 7.66 13.34
N ILE A 324 16.12 8.43 12.26
CA ILE A 324 15.66 7.93 10.97
C ILE A 324 16.64 8.38 9.90
N ALA A 325 16.99 7.47 9.00
CA ALA A 325 17.88 7.71 7.87
C ALA A 325 17.28 7.09 6.59
N THR A 326 17.85 7.45 5.44
CA THR A 326 17.55 6.76 4.18
C THR A 326 18.04 5.33 4.23
N ILE A 327 17.42 4.43 3.45
CA ILE A 327 17.93 3.05 3.35
C ILE A 327 19.30 3.01 2.65
N PRO A 328 20.14 2.00 2.96
CA PRO A 328 21.42 1.83 2.27
C PRO A 328 21.25 1.65 0.77
N GLN A 329 22.26 2.04 0.01
CA GLN A 329 22.28 2.00 -1.44
C GLN A 329 23.43 1.14 -1.96
N VAL A 330 23.23 0.48 -3.10
CA VAL A 330 24.33 -0.13 -3.88
C VAL A 330 25.17 0.97 -4.52
N ASN A 331 24.49 2.01 -5.01
CA ASN A 331 25.13 3.19 -5.61
C ASN A 331 24.50 4.48 -5.11
N THR A 332 25.19 5.21 -4.25
CA THR A 332 24.71 6.47 -3.66
C THR A 332 24.54 7.60 -4.68
N SER A 333 25.16 7.50 -5.86
CA SER A 333 25.00 8.48 -6.93
C SER A 333 23.73 8.28 -7.77
N SER A 334 23.09 7.10 -7.67
CA SER A 334 21.82 6.77 -8.32
C SER A 334 20.92 6.01 -7.34
N PRO A 335 20.46 6.69 -6.28
CA PRO A 335 19.71 6.01 -5.24
C PRO A 335 18.36 5.49 -5.74
N LYS A 336 17.92 4.38 -5.19
CA LYS A 336 16.62 3.76 -5.44
C LYS A 336 15.98 3.32 -4.14
N VAL A 337 14.71 3.67 -3.97
CA VAL A 337 13.89 3.21 -2.86
C VAL A 337 12.45 2.99 -3.32
N ILE A 338 11.82 1.94 -2.83
CA ILE A 338 10.46 1.60 -3.24
C ILE A 338 9.47 2.68 -2.79
N SER A 339 8.60 3.12 -3.72
CA SER A 339 7.42 3.91 -3.40
C SER A 339 6.23 2.98 -3.21
N GLN A 340 5.50 3.17 -2.14
CA GLN A 340 4.33 2.41 -1.77
C GLN A 340 3.24 3.34 -1.23
N GLY A 341 2.22 2.75 -0.62
CA GLY A 341 1.09 3.47 -0.06
C GLY A 341 -0.12 3.41 -0.99
N PRO A 342 -1.32 3.65 -0.42
CA PRO A 342 -2.55 3.42 -1.12
C PRO A 342 -2.80 4.44 -2.22
N SER A 343 -3.31 3.92 -3.32
CA SER A 343 -4.10 4.65 -4.30
C SER A 343 -5.56 4.26 -4.17
N LEU A 344 -6.45 5.07 -4.73
CA LEU A 344 -7.90 4.82 -4.80
C LEU A 344 -8.24 4.31 -6.18
N CYS A 345 -8.88 3.15 -6.28
CA CYS A 345 -9.56 2.70 -7.49
C CYS A 345 -11.08 2.77 -7.29
N ILE A 346 -11.81 3.03 -8.38
CA ILE A 346 -13.26 3.13 -8.42
C ILE A 346 -13.79 1.95 -9.22
N PHE A 347 -14.83 1.30 -8.68
CA PHE A 347 -15.45 0.16 -9.32
C PHE A 347 -16.73 0.55 -10.05
N LYS A 348 -17.04 -0.20 -11.09
CA LYS A 348 -18.30 -0.07 -11.83
C LYS A 348 -19.47 -0.44 -10.93
N SER A 349 -20.56 0.31 -11.07
CA SER A 349 -21.85 0.05 -10.44
C SER A 349 -22.97 0.05 -11.48
N ALA A 350 -24.08 -0.63 -11.17
CA ALA A 350 -25.31 -0.57 -11.95
C ALA A 350 -25.95 0.83 -11.93
N ASN A 351 -25.66 1.61 -10.89
CA ASN A 351 -26.09 2.99 -10.75
C ASN A 351 -24.93 3.93 -11.13
N PRO A 352 -24.96 4.60 -12.28
CA PRO A 352 -23.89 5.50 -12.69
C PRO A 352 -23.68 6.68 -11.74
N GLN A 353 -24.69 7.06 -10.96
CA GLN A 353 -24.56 8.14 -9.96
C GLN A 353 -23.65 7.72 -8.79
N GLU A 354 -23.60 6.44 -8.43
CA GLU A 354 -22.65 5.93 -7.44
C GLU A 354 -21.20 6.04 -7.93
N VAL A 355 -20.94 5.82 -9.22
CA VAL A 355 -19.58 5.99 -9.79
C VAL A 355 -19.18 7.45 -9.78
N VAL A 356 -20.07 8.36 -10.17
CA VAL A 356 -19.78 9.81 -10.13
C VAL A 356 -19.61 10.31 -8.70
N ALA A 357 -20.43 9.85 -7.75
CA ALA A 357 -20.30 10.17 -6.34
C ALA A 357 -18.96 9.67 -5.76
N SER A 358 -18.57 8.43 -6.13
CA SER A 358 -17.28 7.87 -5.75
C SER A 358 -16.10 8.69 -6.29
N TRP A 359 -16.21 9.16 -7.52
CA TRP A 359 -15.22 10.05 -8.11
C TRP A 359 -15.13 11.39 -7.37
N LEU A 360 -16.26 12.03 -7.06
CA LEU A 360 -16.29 13.30 -6.33
C LEU A 360 -15.63 13.14 -4.96
N PHE A 361 -15.89 12.04 -4.25
CA PHE A 361 -15.26 11.77 -2.96
C PHE A 361 -13.76 11.47 -3.10
N ALA A 362 -13.35 10.63 -4.04
CA ALA A 362 -11.95 10.35 -4.31
C ALA A 362 -11.17 11.62 -4.69
N LYS A 363 -11.74 12.44 -5.59
CA LYS A 363 -11.20 13.76 -5.95
C LYS A 363 -11.05 14.64 -4.73
N TYR A 364 -12.10 14.74 -3.88
CA TYR A 364 -12.09 15.56 -2.67
C TYR A 364 -10.94 15.16 -1.74
N LEU A 365 -10.78 13.88 -1.43
CA LEU A 365 -9.71 13.40 -0.55
C LEU A 365 -8.31 13.65 -1.15
N THR A 366 -8.15 13.45 -2.45
CA THR A 366 -6.84 13.51 -3.09
C THR A 366 -6.39 14.93 -3.48
N THR A 367 -7.32 15.90 -3.53
CA THR A 367 -7.01 17.30 -3.89
C THR A 367 -7.22 18.31 -2.75
N THR A 368 -7.68 17.89 -1.57
CA THR A 368 -7.83 18.77 -0.41
C THR A 368 -6.54 18.85 0.38
N VAL A 369 -5.86 19.99 0.33
CA VAL A 369 -4.54 20.21 0.96
C VAL A 369 -4.60 19.97 2.47
N GLU A 370 -5.65 20.42 3.16
CA GLU A 370 -5.84 20.24 4.59
C GLU A 370 -6.00 18.76 4.97
N PHE A 371 -6.75 17.99 4.16
CA PHE A 371 -6.88 16.56 4.37
C PHE A 371 -5.53 15.87 4.22
N GLN A 372 -4.80 16.15 3.14
CA GLN A 372 -3.50 15.57 2.87
C GLN A 372 -2.48 15.90 3.97
N ALA A 373 -2.52 17.12 4.51
CA ALA A 373 -1.70 17.54 5.64
C ALA A 373 -2.05 16.77 6.92
N GLU A 374 -3.32 16.79 7.34
CA GLU A 374 -3.77 16.13 8.57
C GLU A 374 -3.56 14.61 8.52
N PHE A 375 -3.86 13.98 7.38
CA PHE A 375 -3.69 12.55 7.17
C PHE A 375 -2.21 12.12 7.25
N SER A 376 -1.32 12.91 6.63
CA SER A 376 0.13 12.69 6.71
C SER A 376 0.65 12.83 8.15
N MET A 377 0.25 13.88 8.86
CA MET A 377 0.67 14.10 10.26
C MET A 377 0.20 12.98 11.20
N ALA A 378 -0.98 12.42 10.96
CA ALA A 378 -1.55 11.36 11.78
C ALA A 378 -0.95 9.97 11.51
N SER A 379 -0.23 9.78 10.40
CA SER A 379 0.19 8.46 9.95
C SER A 379 1.70 8.29 9.78
N GLY A 380 2.40 9.25 9.22
CA GLY A 380 3.75 9.08 8.66
C GLY A 380 3.74 8.74 7.16
N TYR A 381 2.56 8.66 6.52
CA TYR A 381 2.46 8.71 5.06
C TYR A 381 2.92 10.07 4.53
N VAL A 382 3.44 10.09 3.32
CA VAL A 382 3.80 11.31 2.60
C VAL A 382 2.58 11.83 1.83
N PRO A 383 2.28 13.13 1.89
CA PRO A 383 1.19 13.71 1.12
C PRO A 383 1.48 13.62 -0.38
N VAL A 384 0.41 13.57 -1.18
CA VAL A 384 0.53 13.40 -2.64
C VAL A 384 0.55 14.73 -3.40
N LEU A 385 0.31 15.86 -2.72
CA LEU A 385 0.27 17.19 -3.30
C LEU A 385 1.53 17.99 -2.92
N GLN A 386 2.08 18.72 -3.88
CA GLN A 386 3.24 19.61 -3.68
C GLN A 386 2.92 20.78 -2.75
N SER A 387 1.70 21.34 -2.86
CA SER A 387 1.23 22.48 -2.07
C SER A 387 1.11 22.20 -0.56
N VAL A 388 1.01 20.92 -0.16
CA VAL A 388 0.98 20.55 1.28
C VAL A 388 2.24 21.02 2.01
N SER A 389 3.38 21.02 1.35
CA SER A 389 4.64 21.53 1.94
C SER A 389 4.58 23.02 2.30
N GLN A 390 3.68 23.77 1.66
CA GLN A 390 3.43 25.19 1.90
C GLN A 390 2.31 25.46 2.92
N ASN A 391 1.58 24.42 3.33
CA ASN A 391 0.58 24.53 4.38
C ASN A 391 1.25 24.87 5.72
N PRO A 392 0.90 26.00 6.41
CA PRO A 392 1.61 26.44 7.61
C PRO A 392 1.60 25.42 8.75
N VAL A 393 0.53 24.63 8.86
CA VAL A 393 0.41 23.59 9.90
C VAL A 393 1.35 22.44 9.60
N TYR A 394 1.41 21.99 8.34
CA TYR A 394 2.32 20.92 7.93
C TYR A 394 3.79 21.35 7.98
N ALA A 395 4.10 22.58 7.56
CA ALA A 395 5.44 23.15 7.69
C ALA A 395 5.91 23.19 9.16
N SER A 396 5.04 23.65 10.06
CA SER A 396 5.32 23.64 11.50
C SER A 396 5.52 22.22 12.05
N PHE A 397 4.73 21.24 11.58
CA PHE A 397 4.92 19.84 11.93
C PHE A 397 6.29 19.32 11.49
N LEU A 398 6.70 19.59 10.25
CA LEU A 398 8.03 19.20 9.77
C LEU A 398 9.15 19.83 10.60
N ASP A 399 9.03 21.10 10.99
CA ASP A 399 10.01 21.79 11.82
C ASP A 399 10.12 21.17 13.23
N SER A 400 9.06 20.57 13.73
CA SER A 400 9.04 19.88 15.03
C SER A 400 9.90 18.60 15.03
N ALA A 401 10.29 18.06 13.89
CA ALA A 401 11.17 16.88 13.77
C ALA A 401 12.55 17.05 14.45
N ASN A 402 12.94 18.28 14.77
CA ASN A 402 14.18 18.55 15.50
C ASN A 402 14.05 18.35 17.02
N GLY A 403 12.86 18.11 17.53
CA GLY A 403 12.55 17.98 18.97
C GLY A 403 12.60 16.55 19.55
N GLY A 404 12.93 15.53 18.76
CA GLY A 404 13.05 14.12 19.21
C GLY A 404 11.73 13.41 19.55
N ASP A 405 10.67 14.15 19.88
CA ASP A 405 9.36 13.58 20.24
C ASP A 405 8.43 13.31 19.04
N TYR A 406 8.79 13.77 17.85
CA TYR A 406 7.93 13.75 16.66
C TYR A 406 8.49 12.81 15.58
N ILE A 407 8.42 11.52 15.84
CA ILE A 407 8.94 10.49 14.91
C ILE A 407 8.29 10.54 13.52
N SER A 408 6.99 10.84 13.45
CA SER A 408 6.29 10.96 12.16
C SER A 408 6.80 12.16 11.36
N ALA A 409 7.10 13.29 12.02
CA ALA A 409 7.69 14.46 11.36
C ALA A 409 9.11 14.18 10.86
N LEU A 410 9.91 13.45 11.65
CA LEU A 410 11.25 13.03 11.25
C LEU A 410 11.20 12.08 10.04
N SER A 411 10.26 11.10 10.07
CA SER A 411 10.02 10.19 8.96
C SER A 411 9.62 10.92 7.69
N ALA A 412 8.65 11.84 7.78
CA ALA A 412 8.22 12.65 6.65
C ALA A 412 9.37 13.47 6.05
N LYS A 413 10.23 14.05 6.90
CA LYS A 413 11.42 14.82 6.47
C LYS A 413 12.40 13.96 5.69
N VAL A 414 12.69 12.75 6.15
CA VAL A 414 13.56 11.79 5.46
C VAL A 414 12.94 11.34 4.13
N CYS A 415 11.64 11.05 4.10
CA CYS A 415 10.92 10.69 2.89
C CYS A 415 10.98 11.79 1.83
N LEU A 416 10.77 13.05 2.21
CA LEU A 416 10.89 14.19 1.30
C LEU A 416 12.32 14.33 0.74
N ALA A 417 13.34 14.08 1.56
CA ALA A 417 14.73 14.15 1.13
C ALA A 417 15.10 13.06 0.10
N GLN A 418 14.42 11.90 0.11
CA GLN A 418 14.67 10.81 -0.85
C GLN A 418 13.63 10.73 -1.99
N ALA A 419 12.76 11.73 -2.15
CA ALA A 419 11.68 11.70 -3.13
C ALA A 419 12.14 11.46 -4.58
N ASN A 420 13.35 11.92 -4.94
CA ASN A 420 13.94 11.68 -6.26
C ASN A 420 14.45 10.24 -6.49
N ALA A 421 14.50 9.43 -5.45
CA ALA A 421 14.92 8.04 -5.50
C ALA A 421 13.76 7.04 -5.66
N TYR A 422 12.51 7.52 -5.63
CA TYR A 422 11.32 6.66 -5.67
C TYR A 422 11.17 5.95 -7.00
N TYR A 423 10.82 4.68 -6.91
CA TYR A 423 10.39 3.87 -8.04
C TYR A 423 9.17 3.03 -7.66
N THR A 424 8.45 2.57 -8.67
CA THR A 424 7.35 1.61 -8.55
C THR A 424 7.54 0.49 -9.56
N SER A 425 7.19 -0.73 -9.18
CA SER A 425 7.26 -1.88 -10.09
C SER A 425 6.16 -1.83 -11.15
N PRO A 426 6.37 -2.36 -12.37
CA PRO A 426 5.34 -2.47 -13.39
C PRO A 426 4.11 -3.20 -12.89
N ALA A 427 2.92 -2.72 -13.25
CA ALA A 427 1.64 -3.32 -12.94
C ALA A 427 1.09 -4.10 -14.15
N PHE A 428 0.86 -5.39 -13.98
CA PHE A 428 0.29 -6.29 -15.01
C PHE A 428 -0.35 -7.49 -14.32
N ASN A 429 -1.11 -8.28 -15.07
CA ASN A 429 -1.69 -9.51 -14.53
C ASN A 429 -0.58 -10.50 -14.11
N GLY A 430 -0.44 -10.74 -12.83
CA GLY A 430 0.61 -11.58 -12.24
C GLY A 430 1.69 -10.81 -11.45
N SER A 431 1.72 -9.47 -11.52
CA SER A 431 2.71 -8.66 -10.77
C SER A 431 2.57 -8.82 -9.25
N SER A 432 1.33 -8.93 -8.74
CA SER A 432 1.07 -9.21 -7.32
C SER A 432 1.59 -10.60 -6.93
N THR A 433 1.32 -11.62 -7.78
CA THR A 433 1.86 -12.98 -7.55
C THR A 433 3.39 -12.99 -7.56
N ALA A 434 4.02 -12.25 -8.49
CA ALA A 434 5.48 -12.15 -8.52
C ALA A 434 6.04 -11.57 -7.22
N ARG A 435 5.38 -10.53 -6.68
CA ARG A 435 5.73 -9.93 -5.40
C ARG A 435 5.66 -10.94 -4.26
N ASP A 436 4.55 -11.67 -4.15
CA ASP A 436 4.37 -12.71 -3.14
C ASP A 436 5.45 -13.80 -3.27
N GLN A 437 5.74 -14.24 -4.50
CA GLN A 437 6.70 -15.32 -4.75
C GLN A 437 8.15 -14.92 -4.45
N VAL A 438 8.56 -13.68 -4.71
CA VAL A 438 9.94 -13.26 -4.33
C VAL A 438 10.09 -13.05 -2.82
N GLY A 439 9.03 -12.67 -2.11
CA GLY A 439 9.01 -12.65 -0.64
C GLY A 439 9.19 -14.05 -0.05
N LEU A 440 8.42 -15.03 -0.53
CA LEU A 440 8.53 -16.44 -0.13
C LEU A 440 9.88 -17.04 -0.51
N LEU A 441 10.46 -16.63 -1.65
CA LEU A 441 11.78 -17.04 -2.09
C LEU A 441 12.85 -16.55 -1.12
N MET A 442 12.83 -15.26 -0.74
CA MET A 442 13.77 -14.69 0.22
C MET A 442 13.70 -15.41 1.56
N GLN A 443 12.49 -15.57 2.14
CA GLN A 443 12.29 -16.31 3.38
C GLN A 443 12.87 -17.74 3.27
N SER A 444 12.50 -18.47 2.22
CA SER A 444 12.95 -19.84 2.01
C SER A 444 14.48 -19.94 1.82
N ALA A 445 15.06 -18.96 1.12
CA ALA A 445 16.50 -18.89 0.93
C ALA A 445 17.25 -18.73 2.26
N PHE A 446 16.68 -18.00 3.23
CA PHE A 446 17.31 -17.77 4.53
C PHE A 446 17.25 -19.02 5.43
N VAL A 447 16.09 -19.69 5.51
CA VAL A 447 15.83 -20.71 6.53
C VAL A 447 16.05 -22.14 6.06
N ASN A 448 15.99 -22.42 4.75
CA ASN A 448 16.12 -23.80 4.26
C ASN A 448 17.56 -24.33 4.36
N ASP A 449 17.68 -25.60 4.69
CA ASP A 449 18.98 -26.32 4.59
C ASP A 449 19.38 -26.43 3.13
N ASP A 450 20.62 -26.06 2.82
CA ASP A 450 21.19 -26.13 1.46
C ASP A 450 21.97 -27.44 1.18
N GLY A 451 22.06 -28.30 2.19
CA GLY A 451 22.84 -29.57 2.08
C GLY A 451 24.30 -29.36 1.70
N GLY A 452 24.84 -28.16 1.95
CA GLY A 452 26.20 -27.77 1.57
C GLY A 452 26.31 -27.22 0.13
N ASN A 453 25.18 -26.97 -0.56
CA ASN A 453 25.16 -26.43 -1.93
C ASN A 453 24.12 -25.33 -2.07
N VAL A 454 24.47 -24.12 -1.63
CA VAL A 454 23.61 -22.98 -1.69
C VAL A 454 23.17 -22.59 -3.13
N ASP A 455 24.04 -22.79 -4.13
CA ASP A 455 23.72 -22.45 -5.51
C ASP A 455 22.60 -23.36 -6.05
N ALA A 456 22.64 -24.66 -5.73
CA ALA A 456 21.58 -25.59 -6.09
C ALA A 456 20.26 -25.27 -5.39
N LEU A 457 20.29 -24.85 -4.11
CA LEU A 457 19.11 -24.40 -3.38
C LEU A 457 18.49 -23.15 -4.06
N LEU A 458 19.29 -22.14 -4.36
CA LEU A 458 18.81 -20.92 -5.00
C LEU A 458 18.24 -21.20 -6.39
N ASP A 459 18.91 -22.00 -7.21
CA ASP A 459 18.40 -22.43 -8.52
C ASP A 459 17.01 -23.09 -8.42
N GLN A 460 16.82 -23.93 -7.42
CA GLN A 460 15.53 -24.57 -7.18
C GLN A 460 14.45 -23.55 -6.76
N LEU A 461 14.78 -22.67 -5.83
CA LEU A 461 13.82 -21.68 -5.30
C LEU A 461 13.40 -20.67 -6.38
N PHE A 462 14.34 -20.15 -7.16
CA PHE A 462 14.04 -19.21 -8.25
C PHE A 462 13.19 -19.85 -9.34
N LYS A 463 13.53 -21.04 -9.81
CA LYS A 463 12.72 -21.81 -10.78
C LYS A 463 11.31 -22.09 -10.26
N LYS A 464 11.18 -22.46 -8.97
CA LYS A 464 9.87 -22.67 -8.34
C LYS A 464 9.06 -21.37 -8.33
N ALA A 465 9.64 -20.26 -7.90
CA ALA A 465 8.96 -18.98 -7.84
C ALA A 465 8.43 -18.53 -9.22
N VAL A 466 9.25 -18.62 -10.28
CA VAL A 466 8.81 -18.34 -11.65
C VAL A 466 7.71 -19.31 -12.11
N ALA A 467 7.81 -20.59 -11.79
CA ALA A 467 6.77 -21.56 -12.14
C ALA A 467 5.42 -21.26 -11.46
N GLU A 468 5.43 -20.82 -10.19
CA GLU A 468 4.20 -20.41 -9.48
C GLU A 468 3.60 -19.13 -10.08
N CYS A 469 4.42 -18.19 -10.55
CA CYS A 469 3.93 -17.00 -11.25
C CYS A 469 3.24 -17.30 -12.59
N ASN A 470 3.60 -18.41 -13.24
CA ASN A 470 3.04 -18.82 -14.55
C ASN A 470 1.81 -19.74 -14.42
N ARG A 471 1.29 -19.99 -13.24
CA ARG A 471 0.05 -20.77 -13.00
C ARG A 471 -1.18 -19.91 -13.05
#